data_cbd3019f168ea87718b0ebdff5c1011a
#
_entry.id   cbd3019f168ea87718b0ebdff5c1011a
#
_cell.length_a   1.000
_cell.length_b   1.000
_cell.length_c   1.000
_cell.angle_alpha   90.00
_cell.angle_beta   90.00
_cell.angle_gamma   90.00
#
_symmetry.space_group_name_H-M   'P 1'
#
loop_
_entity.id
_entity.type
_entity.pdbx_description
1 polymer ?
#
loop_
_entity_poly.entity_id
_entity_poly.type
_entity_poly.pdbx_seq_one_letter_code
_entity_poly.pdbx_strand_id
1 'polypeptide(L)'
;MRFQRIKGTRDILPEEIGKWQAAEAVIQQVMARFGFSEIRTPIFEETELFARGIGQLTDIVSKEMYTFVDRGDKSLTLRPELTAGVVRAYVENNLGKKQPVNKLYYLGPTFRQENPQAGRLRQFHQFGAEIIGSPDPAADVEAIALSIGIYRAFQLDRFVVKLNSVGDAACREPYKNTLREYLRPRLKHLCQTCQQRFEKNPLRILDCKEESCRAETAAAPKLYE
;
A
#
# COMPACT_ATOMS: atom_id res chain seq x y z
N MET A 1 3.18 -36.24 10.75
CA MET A 1 2.00 -35.64 10.09
C MET A 1 2.28 -35.49 8.60
N ARG A 2 1.35 -35.88 7.73
CA ARG A 2 1.52 -35.84 6.27
C ARG A 2 1.29 -34.44 5.67
N PHE A 3 0.49 -33.62 6.34
CA PHE A 3 0.17 -32.26 5.90
C PHE A 3 0.53 -31.26 6.99
N GLN A 4 1.10 -30.13 6.58
CA GLN A 4 1.46 -29.02 7.44
C GLN A 4 1.06 -27.72 6.74
N ARG A 5 0.86 -26.66 7.51
CA ARG A 5 0.62 -25.32 6.95
C ARG A 5 1.75 -24.89 6.03
N ILE A 6 1.42 -24.13 5.01
CA ILE A 6 2.40 -23.57 4.09
C ILE A 6 3.28 -22.54 4.83
N LYS A 7 4.58 -22.57 4.56
CA LYS A 7 5.54 -21.59 5.14
C LYS A 7 5.09 -20.17 4.79
N GLY A 8 4.98 -19.31 5.80
CA GLY A 8 4.51 -17.92 5.63
C GLY A 8 3.00 -17.77 5.78
N THR A 9 2.27 -18.83 6.15
CA THR A 9 0.89 -18.75 6.60
C THR A 9 0.80 -19.07 8.10
N ARG A 10 -0.32 -18.72 8.72
CA ARG A 10 -0.56 -18.91 10.14
C ARG A 10 -2.01 -19.27 10.39
N ASP A 11 -2.24 -20.24 11.27
CA ASP A 11 -3.55 -20.48 11.86
C ASP A 11 -3.75 -19.50 13.02
N ILE A 12 -4.93 -18.95 13.15
CA ILE A 12 -5.36 -18.18 14.31
C ILE A 12 -6.23 -19.09 15.15
N LEU A 13 -5.66 -19.57 16.24
CA LEU A 13 -6.28 -20.58 17.10
C LEU A 13 -7.24 -19.95 18.12
N PRO A 14 -8.12 -20.75 18.78
CA PRO A 14 -9.07 -20.25 19.77
C PRO A 14 -8.43 -19.40 20.89
N GLU A 15 -7.21 -19.70 21.28
CA GLU A 15 -6.47 -18.98 22.32
C GLU A 15 -6.05 -17.55 21.88
N GLU A 16 -6.01 -17.30 20.57
CA GLU A 16 -5.59 -16.02 20.01
C GLU A 16 -6.73 -15.23 19.40
N ILE A 17 -7.80 -15.89 18.94
CA ILE A 17 -8.87 -15.26 18.18
C ILE A 17 -9.53 -14.10 18.92
N GLY A 18 -9.63 -14.18 20.24
CA GLY A 18 -10.19 -13.10 21.05
C GLY A 18 -9.41 -11.77 20.94
N LYS A 19 -8.09 -11.84 20.79
CA LYS A 19 -7.25 -10.63 20.57
C LYS A 19 -7.50 -10.02 19.19
N TRP A 20 -7.70 -10.86 18.18
CA TRP A 20 -8.02 -10.42 16.82
C TRP A 20 -9.39 -9.73 16.78
N GLN A 21 -10.41 -10.35 17.35
CA GLN A 21 -11.77 -9.80 17.42
C GLN A 21 -11.79 -8.46 18.19
N ALA A 22 -11.05 -8.37 19.29
CA ALA A 22 -10.93 -7.11 20.04
C ALA A 22 -10.26 -6.01 19.19
N ALA A 23 -9.18 -6.35 18.47
CA ALA A 23 -8.50 -5.40 17.60
C ALA A 23 -9.41 -4.94 16.45
N GLU A 24 -10.12 -5.87 15.80
CA GLU A 24 -11.08 -5.57 14.75
C GLU A 24 -12.20 -4.67 15.25
N ALA A 25 -12.75 -4.94 16.43
CA ALA A 25 -13.79 -4.11 17.06
C ALA A 25 -13.31 -2.67 17.33
N VAL A 26 -12.08 -2.49 17.80
CA VAL A 26 -11.48 -1.16 18.00
C VAL A 26 -11.38 -0.42 16.66
N ILE A 27 -10.88 -1.06 15.61
CA ILE A 27 -10.78 -0.47 14.28
C ILE A 27 -12.17 -0.05 13.78
N GLN A 28 -13.16 -0.94 13.83
CA GLN A 28 -14.53 -0.67 13.39
C GLN A 28 -15.15 0.51 14.13
N GLN A 29 -14.96 0.60 15.46
CA GLN A 29 -15.44 1.72 16.27
C GLN A 29 -14.83 3.05 15.85
N VAL A 30 -13.53 3.09 15.61
CA VAL A 30 -12.86 4.32 15.15
C VAL A 30 -13.33 4.70 13.75
N MET A 31 -13.41 3.75 12.82
CA MET A 31 -13.92 3.99 11.47
C MET A 31 -15.36 4.56 11.50
N ALA A 32 -16.24 3.99 12.32
CA ALA A 32 -17.60 4.48 12.49
C ALA A 32 -17.66 5.93 13.05
N ARG A 33 -16.80 6.28 14.01
CA ARG A 33 -16.71 7.65 14.55
C ARG A 33 -16.31 8.67 13.49
N PHE A 34 -15.47 8.29 12.52
CA PHE A 34 -15.08 9.13 11.40
C PHE A 34 -16.05 9.05 10.21
N GLY A 35 -17.17 8.32 10.34
CA GLY A 35 -18.21 8.21 9.32
C GLY A 35 -17.83 7.33 8.13
N PHE A 36 -16.91 6.38 8.29
CA PHE A 36 -16.58 5.41 7.27
C PHE A 36 -17.53 4.22 7.30
N SER A 37 -17.93 3.77 6.13
CA SER A 37 -18.75 2.56 5.92
C SER A 37 -17.86 1.38 5.49
N GLU A 38 -18.15 0.20 6.04
CA GLU A 38 -17.43 -1.01 5.65
C GLU A 38 -17.72 -1.42 4.21
N ILE A 39 -16.70 -1.79 3.47
CA ILE A 39 -16.79 -2.45 2.17
C ILE A 39 -15.97 -3.75 2.18
N ARG A 40 -16.55 -4.82 1.61
CA ARG A 40 -15.84 -6.09 1.41
C ARG A 40 -15.78 -6.41 -0.06
N THR A 41 -14.57 -6.60 -0.58
CA THR A 41 -14.32 -6.97 -1.97
C THR A 41 -13.88 -8.44 -2.06
N PRO A 42 -13.97 -9.07 -3.23
CA PRO A 42 -13.47 -10.42 -3.44
C PRO A 42 -11.99 -10.58 -3.03
N ILE A 43 -11.63 -11.81 -2.65
CA ILE A 43 -10.24 -12.16 -2.28
C ILE A 43 -9.35 -12.27 -3.53
N PHE A 44 -9.92 -12.51 -4.69
CA PHE A 44 -9.22 -12.57 -5.98
C PHE A 44 -9.95 -11.71 -7.01
N GLU A 45 -9.19 -11.17 -7.92
CA GLU A 45 -9.64 -10.30 -9.02
C GLU A 45 -8.85 -10.64 -10.29
N GLU A 46 -9.24 -10.07 -11.43
CA GLU A 46 -8.42 -10.15 -12.63
C GLU A 46 -7.03 -9.56 -12.40
N THR A 47 -5.99 -10.24 -12.85
CA THR A 47 -4.59 -9.84 -12.63
C THR A 47 -4.30 -8.41 -13.10
N GLU A 48 -4.93 -8.01 -14.19
CA GLU A 48 -4.75 -6.68 -14.78
C GLU A 48 -5.19 -5.54 -13.84
N LEU A 49 -6.18 -5.77 -12.98
CA LEU A 49 -6.62 -4.78 -12.00
C LEU A 49 -5.45 -4.34 -11.09
N PHE A 50 -4.69 -5.31 -10.58
CA PHE A 50 -3.55 -5.01 -9.72
C PHE A 50 -2.36 -4.48 -10.50
N ALA A 51 -2.11 -4.99 -11.71
CA ALA A 51 -1.03 -4.52 -12.56
C ALA A 51 -1.19 -3.03 -12.92
N ARG A 52 -2.43 -2.58 -13.15
CA ARG A 52 -2.75 -1.16 -13.42
C ARG A 52 -2.71 -0.31 -12.15
N GLY A 53 -3.31 -0.76 -11.06
CA GLY A 53 -3.47 0.01 -9.83
C GLY A 53 -2.15 0.21 -9.08
N ILE A 54 -1.35 -0.84 -8.93
CA ILE A 54 -0.08 -0.81 -8.18
C ILE A 54 1.07 -0.29 -9.06
N GLY A 55 0.97 -0.47 -10.37
CA GLY A 55 1.99 -0.13 -11.37
C GLY A 55 2.89 -1.33 -11.72
N GLN A 56 3.02 -1.59 -13.01
CA GLN A 56 3.73 -2.75 -13.58
C GLN A 56 5.21 -2.89 -13.14
N LEU A 57 5.84 -1.79 -12.71
CA LEU A 57 7.25 -1.75 -12.33
C LEU A 57 7.48 -1.89 -10.81
N THR A 58 6.47 -2.24 -10.04
CA THR A 58 6.61 -2.47 -8.60
C THR A 58 7.02 -3.91 -8.32
N ASP A 59 7.77 -4.13 -7.24
CA ASP A 59 8.17 -5.48 -6.83
C ASP A 59 6.94 -6.36 -6.54
N ILE A 60 5.84 -5.77 -6.05
CA ILE A 60 4.58 -6.47 -5.78
C ILE A 60 4.04 -7.10 -7.05
N VAL A 61 3.90 -6.33 -8.13
CA VAL A 61 3.36 -6.82 -9.41
C VAL A 61 4.34 -7.76 -10.11
N SER A 62 5.64 -7.48 -10.04
CA SER A 62 6.63 -8.24 -10.80
C SER A 62 7.03 -9.57 -10.14
N LYS A 63 6.90 -9.72 -8.80
CA LYS A 63 7.49 -10.85 -8.06
C LYS A 63 6.64 -11.42 -6.94
N GLU A 64 5.63 -10.68 -6.43
CA GLU A 64 4.98 -11.03 -5.17
C GLU A 64 3.50 -11.41 -5.30
N MET A 65 2.94 -11.41 -6.51
CA MET A 65 1.55 -11.80 -6.72
C MET A 65 1.37 -13.31 -6.82
N TYR A 66 0.35 -13.85 -6.16
CA TYR A 66 -0.15 -15.21 -6.37
C TYR A 66 -1.13 -15.20 -7.54
N THR A 67 -0.66 -15.53 -8.72
CA THR A 67 -1.44 -15.54 -9.96
C THR A 67 -1.69 -16.96 -10.43
N PHE A 68 -2.90 -17.22 -10.91
CA PHE A 68 -3.33 -18.49 -11.48
C PHE A 68 -4.33 -18.27 -12.61
N VAL A 69 -4.51 -19.28 -13.45
CA VAL A 69 -5.49 -19.25 -14.55
C VAL A 69 -6.72 -20.06 -14.14
N ASP A 70 -7.89 -19.52 -14.33
CA ASP A 70 -9.14 -20.24 -14.09
C ASP A 70 -9.49 -21.17 -15.25
N ARG A 71 -10.60 -21.91 -15.12
CA ARG A 71 -11.08 -22.83 -16.19
C ARG A 71 -11.55 -22.11 -17.46
N GLY A 72 -11.75 -20.80 -17.42
CA GLY A 72 -12.14 -19.96 -18.54
C GLY A 72 -10.97 -19.18 -19.13
N ASP A 73 -9.73 -19.62 -18.88
CA ASP A 73 -8.47 -19.02 -19.35
C ASP A 73 -8.26 -17.57 -18.86
N LYS A 74 -8.96 -17.14 -17.81
CA LYS A 74 -8.73 -15.83 -17.21
C LYS A 74 -7.59 -15.87 -16.20
N SER A 75 -6.70 -14.89 -16.28
CA SER A 75 -5.64 -14.70 -15.29
C SER A 75 -6.19 -14.00 -14.05
N LEU A 76 -6.17 -14.69 -12.94
CA LEU A 76 -6.65 -14.24 -11.63
C LEU A 76 -5.50 -14.12 -10.65
N THR A 77 -5.62 -13.18 -9.70
CA THR A 77 -4.61 -12.94 -8.67
C THR A 77 -5.26 -12.82 -7.29
N LEU A 78 -4.72 -13.53 -6.30
CA LEU A 78 -5.07 -13.27 -4.91
C LEU A 78 -4.64 -11.84 -4.56
N ARG A 79 -5.54 -11.04 -4.00
CA ARG A 79 -5.31 -9.62 -3.73
C ARG A 79 -4.07 -9.38 -2.87
N PRO A 80 -3.05 -8.67 -3.38
CA PRO A 80 -1.84 -8.30 -2.62
C PRO A 80 -2.06 -7.06 -1.74
N GLU A 81 -3.16 -6.35 -1.97
CA GLU A 81 -3.65 -5.16 -1.27
C GLU A 81 -5.17 -5.02 -1.53
N LEU A 82 -5.86 -4.07 -0.89
CA LEU A 82 -7.31 -3.97 -0.98
C LEU A 82 -7.80 -2.73 -1.74
N THR A 83 -6.99 -1.69 -1.88
CA THR A 83 -7.37 -0.41 -2.51
C THR A 83 -7.89 -0.60 -3.94
N ALA A 84 -7.19 -1.40 -4.76
CA ALA A 84 -7.59 -1.62 -6.16
C ALA A 84 -8.99 -2.26 -6.26
N GLY A 85 -9.27 -3.26 -5.42
CA GLY A 85 -10.59 -3.88 -5.34
C GLY A 85 -11.68 -2.91 -4.89
N VAL A 86 -11.38 -2.02 -3.94
CA VAL A 86 -12.33 -0.98 -3.49
C VAL A 86 -12.60 0.03 -4.59
N VAL A 87 -11.56 0.51 -5.29
CA VAL A 87 -11.72 1.44 -6.42
C VAL A 87 -12.52 0.80 -7.55
N ARG A 88 -12.24 -0.47 -7.90
CA ARG A 88 -13.04 -1.21 -8.88
C ARG A 88 -14.51 -1.28 -8.46
N ALA A 89 -14.79 -1.66 -7.20
CA ALA A 89 -16.15 -1.75 -6.68
C ALA A 89 -16.86 -0.38 -6.67
N TYR A 90 -16.12 0.70 -6.33
CA TYR A 90 -16.65 2.07 -6.39
C TYR A 90 -17.08 2.46 -7.81
N VAL A 91 -16.26 2.18 -8.82
CA VAL A 91 -16.56 2.49 -10.22
C VAL A 91 -17.71 1.63 -10.75
N GLU A 92 -17.63 0.31 -10.59
CA GLU A 92 -18.61 -0.66 -11.08
C GLU A 92 -20.02 -0.42 -10.52
N ASN A 93 -20.13 -0.07 -9.24
CA ASN A 93 -21.41 0.19 -8.59
C ASN A 93 -21.85 1.67 -8.66
N ASN A 94 -21.13 2.51 -9.38
CA ASN A 94 -21.42 3.93 -9.55
C ASN A 94 -21.61 4.67 -8.21
N LEU A 95 -20.78 4.37 -7.20
CA LEU A 95 -20.98 4.93 -5.86
C LEU A 95 -20.87 6.46 -5.86
N GLY A 96 -20.02 7.04 -6.70
CA GLY A 96 -19.89 8.49 -6.87
C GLY A 96 -21.17 9.19 -7.38
N LYS A 97 -22.08 8.46 -8.03
CA LYS A 97 -23.40 9.00 -8.41
C LYS A 97 -24.38 8.98 -7.24
N LYS A 98 -24.17 8.10 -6.26
CA LYS A 98 -25.06 7.99 -5.08
C LYS A 98 -24.76 9.08 -4.05
N GLN A 99 -23.47 9.39 -3.87
CA GLN A 99 -23.04 10.49 -3.01
C GLN A 99 -21.69 11.06 -3.50
N PRO A 100 -21.47 12.39 -3.40
CA PRO A 100 -20.28 13.03 -3.92
C PRO A 100 -18.99 12.53 -3.25
N VAL A 101 -19.00 12.39 -1.93
CA VAL A 101 -17.84 11.92 -1.16
C VAL A 101 -18.17 10.59 -0.51
N ASN A 102 -17.35 9.60 -0.78
CA ASN A 102 -17.49 8.25 -0.21
C ASN A 102 -16.33 7.98 0.75
N LYS A 103 -16.65 7.62 1.98
CA LYS A 103 -15.70 7.18 3.01
C LYS A 103 -15.89 5.70 3.23
N LEU A 104 -14.95 4.91 2.72
CA LEU A 104 -15.02 3.45 2.74
C LEU A 104 -13.85 2.90 3.54
N TYR A 105 -14.09 1.91 4.41
CA TYR A 105 -13.01 1.17 5.06
C TYR A 105 -13.14 -0.31 4.81
N TYR A 106 -12.05 -1.01 4.92
CA TYR A 106 -11.97 -2.44 4.74
C TYR A 106 -11.04 -3.08 5.77
N LEU A 107 -11.30 -4.35 6.04
CA LEU A 107 -10.46 -5.18 6.88
C LEU A 107 -10.48 -6.60 6.31
N GLY A 108 -9.32 -7.23 6.13
CA GLY A 108 -9.30 -8.59 5.62
C GLY A 108 -7.92 -9.11 5.24
N PRO A 109 -7.86 -10.39 4.82
CA PRO A 109 -6.62 -11.03 4.43
C PRO A 109 -6.13 -10.51 3.07
N THR A 110 -4.81 -10.42 2.96
CA THR A 110 -4.04 -10.11 1.75
C THR A 110 -2.94 -11.13 1.57
N PHE A 111 -2.41 -11.26 0.34
CA PHE A 111 -1.52 -12.35 -0.04
C PHE A 111 -0.34 -11.82 -0.85
N ARG A 112 0.89 -12.09 -0.38
CA ARG A 112 2.12 -11.75 -1.12
C ARG A 112 3.09 -12.91 -1.10
N GLN A 113 3.67 -13.23 -2.24
CA GLN A 113 4.67 -14.29 -2.39
C GLN A 113 6.05 -13.81 -1.94
N GLU A 114 6.09 -13.19 -0.76
CA GLU A 114 7.35 -12.74 -0.15
C GLU A 114 8.14 -13.90 0.47
N ASN A 115 9.44 -13.67 0.67
CA ASN A 115 10.23 -14.52 1.54
C ASN A 115 9.80 -14.29 2.99
N PRO A 116 9.24 -15.32 3.67
CA PRO A 116 8.74 -15.16 5.02
C PRO A 116 9.86 -14.81 6.00
N GLN A 117 9.63 -13.79 6.80
CA GLN A 117 10.50 -13.36 7.90
C GLN A 117 9.64 -12.83 9.06
N ALA A 118 10.25 -12.48 10.18
CA ALA A 118 9.54 -11.92 11.32
C ALA A 118 8.73 -10.68 10.90
N GLY A 119 7.42 -10.72 11.15
CA GLY A 119 6.49 -9.64 10.77
C GLY A 119 6.09 -9.60 9.29
N ARG A 120 6.60 -10.50 8.43
CA ARG A 120 6.18 -10.61 7.03
C ARG A 120 5.73 -12.03 6.70
N LEU A 121 4.44 -12.16 6.49
CA LEU A 121 3.78 -13.41 6.13
C LEU A 121 3.31 -13.36 4.68
N ARG A 122 3.08 -14.54 4.09
CA ARG A 122 2.48 -14.68 2.76
C ARG A 122 0.99 -14.46 2.75
N GLN A 123 0.32 -14.77 3.86
CA GLN A 123 -1.04 -14.35 4.16
C GLN A 123 -1.00 -13.50 5.42
N PHE A 124 -1.48 -12.28 5.34
CA PHE A 124 -1.55 -11.33 6.44
C PHE A 124 -2.83 -10.51 6.36
N HIS A 125 -3.20 -9.84 7.42
CA HIS A 125 -4.39 -8.99 7.44
C HIS A 125 -3.99 -7.53 7.30
N GLN A 126 -4.79 -6.82 6.52
CA GLN A 126 -4.72 -5.37 6.41
C GLN A 126 -6.08 -4.76 6.73
N PHE A 127 -6.06 -3.59 7.28
CA PHE A 127 -7.17 -2.66 7.27
C PHE A 127 -6.72 -1.37 6.60
N GLY A 128 -7.67 -0.65 6.03
CA GLY A 128 -7.42 0.63 5.40
C GLY A 128 -8.71 1.40 5.19
N ALA A 129 -8.57 2.63 4.74
CA ALA A 129 -9.68 3.53 4.49
C ALA A 129 -9.41 4.38 3.25
N GLU A 130 -10.45 4.61 2.47
CA GLU A 130 -10.43 5.41 1.24
C GLU A 130 -11.43 6.55 1.37
N ILE A 131 -10.99 7.77 1.07
CA ILE A 131 -11.86 8.94 0.89
C ILE A 131 -11.85 9.25 -0.61
N ILE A 132 -12.98 9.04 -1.27
CA ILE A 132 -13.09 9.18 -2.72
C ILE A 132 -14.10 10.27 -3.04
N GLY A 133 -13.71 11.23 -3.93
CA GLY A 133 -14.59 12.26 -4.43
C GLY A 133 -14.43 13.64 -3.80
N SER A 134 -13.53 13.82 -2.83
CA SER A 134 -13.19 15.12 -2.26
C SER A 134 -11.85 15.62 -2.81
N PRO A 135 -11.80 16.80 -3.44
CA PRO A 135 -10.55 17.45 -3.82
C PRO A 135 -9.98 18.33 -2.69
N ASP A 136 -10.69 18.44 -1.56
CA ASP A 136 -10.34 19.34 -0.47
C ASP A 136 -9.19 18.75 0.37
N PRO A 137 -8.13 19.52 0.68
CA PRO A 137 -7.06 19.08 1.59
C PRO A 137 -7.53 18.65 2.98
N ALA A 138 -8.73 19.06 3.40
CA ALA A 138 -9.35 18.57 4.64
C ALA A 138 -9.55 17.06 4.65
N ALA A 139 -9.70 16.42 3.46
CA ALA A 139 -9.77 14.97 3.36
C ALA A 139 -8.44 14.31 3.74
N ASP A 140 -7.30 14.90 3.37
CA ASP A 140 -5.97 14.42 3.76
C ASP A 140 -5.77 14.56 5.27
N VAL A 141 -6.18 15.70 5.83
CA VAL A 141 -6.13 15.94 7.29
C VAL A 141 -7.00 14.92 8.03
N GLU A 142 -8.19 14.62 7.52
CA GLU A 142 -9.08 13.61 8.11
C GLU A 142 -8.44 12.19 8.06
N ALA A 143 -7.82 11.80 6.96
CA ALA A 143 -7.12 10.53 6.84
C ALA A 143 -5.95 10.41 7.83
N ILE A 144 -5.20 11.51 8.05
CA ILE A 144 -4.15 11.58 9.05
C ILE A 144 -4.75 11.46 10.45
N ALA A 145 -5.80 12.22 10.75
CA ALA A 145 -6.48 12.20 12.05
C ALA A 145 -7.08 10.83 12.37
N LEU A 146 -7.67 10.15 11.36
CA LEU A 146 -8.14 8.76 11.48
C LEU A 146 -6.99 7.83 11.88
N SER A 147 -5.84 7.91 11.21
CA SER A 147 -4.67 7.09 11.52
C SER A 147 -4.20 7.32 12.96
N ILE A 148 -4.11 8.59 13.40
CA ILE A 148 -3.78 8.96 14.78
C ILE A 148 -4.81 8.40 15.75
N GLY A 149 -6.10 8.50 15.42
CA GLY A 149 -7.21 8.00 16.23
C GLY A 149 -7.12 6.49 16.45
N ILE A 150 -6.75 5.73 15.43
CA ILE A 150 -6.54 4.29 15.54
C ILE A 150 -5.37 3.96 16.46
N TYR A 151 -4.21 4.59 16.28
CA TYR A 151 -3.05 4.35 17.14
C TYR A 151 -3.37 4.65 18.61
N ARG A 152 -4.05 5.77 18.88
CA ARG A 152 -4.48 6.14 20.25
C ARG A 152 -5.48 5.14 20.83
N ALA A 153 -6.41 4.64 20.04
CA ALA A 153 -7.36 3.62 20.47
C ALA A 153 -6.68 2.31 20.90
N PHE A 154 -5.50 2.02 20.31
CA PHE A 154 -4.62 0.92 20.72
C PHE A 154 -3.63 1.32 21.84
N GLN A 155 -3.78 2.51 22.44
CA GLN A 155 -2.87 3.03 23.48
C GLN A 155 -1.41 3.19 23.00
N LEU A 156 -1.23 3.42 21.71
CA LEU A 156 0.06 3.69 21.11
C LEU A 156 0.24 5.21 21.00
N ASP A 157 0.76 5.84 22.06
CA ASP A 157 0.86 7.30 22.15
C ASP A 157 2.23 7.85 21.73
N ARG A 158 3.26 6.99 21.64
CA ARG A 158 4.63 7.38 21.31
C ARG A 158 4.92 7.20 19.82
N PHE A 159 4.42 8.10 18.99
CA PHE A 159 4.72 8.15 17.57
C PHE A 159 4.86 9.59 17.08
N VAL A 160 5.52 9.75 15.94
CA VAL A 160 5.68 11.02 15.23
C VAL A 160 5.08 10.90 13.85
N VAL A 161 4.20 11.83 13.51
CA VAL A 161 3.67 11.94 12.14
C VAL A 161 4.65 12.78 11.31
N LYS A 162 5.21 12.17 10.27
CA LYS A 162 6.05 12.87 9.30
C LYS A 162 5.22 13.12 8.04
N LEU A 163 4.91 14.37 7.76
CA LEU A 163 4.19 14.76 6.58
C LEU A 163 5.17 15.00 5.42
N ASN A 164 4.84 14.47 4.26
CA ASN A 164 5.57 14.71 3.02
C ASN A 164 4.59 14.81 1.85
N SER A 165 5.02 15.42 0.75
CA SER A 165 4.28 15.48 -0.50
C SER A 165 5.15 14.96 -1.64
N VAL A 166 4.54 14.22 -2.54
CA VAL A 166 5.19 13.79 -3.80
C VAL A 166 4.93 14.78 -4.95
N GLY A 167 4.30 15.92 -4.64
CA GLY A 167 3.93 16.93 -5.61
C GLY A 167 2.89 16.48 -6.64
N ASP A 168 2.53 17.38 -7.50
CA ASP A 168 1.66 17.15 -8.66
C ASP A 168 2.47 16.86 -9.94
N ALA A 169 1.80 16.75 -11.07
CA ALA A 169 2.44 16.52 -12.36
C ALA A 169 3.35 17.70 -12.78
N ALA A 170 2.97 18.94 -12.42
CA ALA A 170 3.69 20.14 -12.83
C ALA A 170 5.04 20.29 -12.10
N CYS A 171 5.10 19.94 -10.81
CA CYS A 171 6.35 20.01 -10.03
C CYS A 171 7.16 18.71 -10.08
N ARG A 172 6.52 17.55 -10.27
CA ARG A 172 7.17 16.24 -10.23
C ARG A 172 8.12 15.99 -11.40
N GLU A 173 7.74 16.37 -12.61
CA GLU A 173 8.61 16.16 -13.79
C GLU A 173 9.87 17.04 -13.77
N PRO A 174 9.81 18.35 -13.48
CA PRO A 174 11.01 19.14 -13.24
C PRO A 174 11.91 18.54 -12.15
N TYR A 175 11.32 18.14 -11.03
CA TYR A 175 12.09 17.55 -9.94
C TYR A 175 12.79 16.24 -10.35
N LYS A 176 12.13 15.35 -11.10
CA LYS A 176 12.76 14.14 -11.62
C LYS A 176 13.97 14.46 -12.50
N ASN A 177 13.90 15.51 -13.29
CA ASN A 177 15.02 15.94 -14.14
C ASN A 177 16.17 16.46 -13.28
N THR A 178 15.91 17.34 -12.32
CA THR A 178 16.91 17.81 -11.36
C THR A 178 17.57 16.64 -10.60
N LEU A 179 16.75 15.67 -10.15
CA LEU A 179 17.24 14.49 -9.49
C LEU A 179 18.12 13.61 -10.42
N ARG A 180 17.74 13.45 -11.69
CA ARG A 180 18.57 12.73 -12.67
C ARG A 180 19.90 13.44 -12.91
N GLU A 181 19.91 14.77 -13.06
CA GLU A 181 21.15 15.54 -13.21
C GLU A 181 22.06 15.36 -12.01
N TYR A 182 21.51 15.42 -10.80
CA TYR A 182 22.25 15.18 -9.57
C TYR A 182 22.82 13.75 -9.48
N LEU A 183 22.04 12.74 -9.86
CA LEU A 183 22.45 11.33 -9.74
C LEU A 183 23.33 10.85 -10.90
N ARG A 184 23.31 11.50 -12.07
CA ARG A 184 24.08 11.09 -13.26
C ARG A 184 25.56 10.87 -12.99
N PRO A 185 26.31 11.78 -12.36
CA PRO A 185 27.74 11.56 -12.07
C PRO A 185 27.97 10.50 -10.98
N ARG A 186 26.93 10.12 -10.24
CA ARG A 186 26.94 9.18 -9.11
C ARG A 186 26.50 7.77 -9.47
N LEU A 187 26.04 7.55 -10.70
CA LEU A 187 25.42 6.28 -11.15
C LEU A 187 26.28 5.05 -10.83
N LYS A 188 27.60 5.13 -11.04
CA LYS A 188 28.54 4.03 -10.80
C LYS A 188 28.65 3.60 -9.34
N HIS A 189 28.25 4.46 -8.40
CA HIS A 189 28.27 4.19 -6.95
C HIS A 189 26.94 3.62 -6.44
N LEU A 190 25.89 3.67 -7.28
CA LEU A 190 24.59 3.11 -6.94
C LEU A 190 24.55 1.60 -7.14
N CYS A 191 23.73 0.89 -6.35
CA CYS A 191 23.49 -0.53 -6.55
C CYS A 191 22.85 -0.81 -7.91
N GLN A 192 22.98 -2.03 -8.40
CA GLN A 192 22.47 -2.44 -9.73
C GLN A 192 20.99 -2.12 -9.94
N THR A 193 20.15 -2.36 -8.90
CA THR A 193 18.72 -2.03 -8.94
C THR A 193 18.48 -0.53 -9.10
N CYS A 194 19.26 0.31 -8.42
CA CYS A 194 19.12 1.77 -8.52
C CYS A 194 19.61 2.30 -9.86
N GLN A 195 20.65 1.70 -10.46
CA GLN A 195 21.06 2.01 -11.83
C GLN A 195 19.94 1.73 -12.83
N GLN A 196 19.22 0.60 -12.69
CA GLN A 196 18.04 0.30 -13.52
C GLN A 196 16.86 1.26 -13.28
N ARG A 197 16.68 1.75 -12.05
CA ARG A 197 15.63 2.70 -11.68
C ARG A 197 15.90 4.12 -12.21
N PHE A 198 17.14 4.45 -12.50
CA PHE A 198 17.54 5.81 -12.88
C PHE A 198 16.74 6.38 -14.04
N GLU A 199 16.53 5.63 -15.11
CA GLU A 199 15.74 6.08 -16.25
C GLU A 199 14.23 5.91 -16.01
N LYS A 200 13.82 4.80 -15.42
CA LYS A 200 12.41 4.43 -15.30
C LYS A 200 11.69 5.17 -14.17
N ASN A 201 12.30 5.26 -12.99
CA ASN A 201 11.70 5.87 -11.81
C ASN A 201 12.77 6.33 -10.81
N PRO A 202 13.43 7.48 -11.06
CA PRO A 202 14.53 7.95 -10.24
C PRO A 202 14.12 8.23 -8.78
N LEU A 203 12.85 8.57 -8.51
CA LEU A 203 12.36 8.82 -7.16
C LEU A 203 12.56 7.61 -6.23
N ARG A 204 12.46 6.39 -6.75
CA ARG A 204 12.68 5.16 -5.97
C ARG A 204 14.13 4.93 -5.55
N ILE A 205 15.08 5.70 -6.08
CA ILE A 205 16.47 5.65 -5.64
C ILE A 205 16.61 6.27 -4.26
N LEU A 206 15.79 7.28 -3.95
CA LEU A 206 15.76 7.94 -2.64
C LEU A 206 15.32 7.00 -1.50
N ASP A 207 14.54 5.95 -1.83
CA ASP A 207 14.05 4.94 -0.88
C ASP A 207 15.00 3.74 -0.75
N CYS A 208 16.16 3.74 -1.41
CA CYS A 208 17.07 2.61 -1.39
C CYS A 208 17.65 2.41 0.01
N LYS A 209 17.72 1.13 0.44
CA LYS A 209 18.24 0.76 1.76
C LYS A 209 19.73 0.45 1.76
N GLU A 210 20.34 0.27 0.58
CA GLU A 210 21.76 0.02 0.43
C GLU A 210 22.58 1.24 0.90
N GLU A 211 23.57 1.01 1.71
CA GLU A 211 24.37 2.06 2.34
C GLU A 211 25.06 2.97 1.30
N SER A 212 25.61 2.39 0.23
CA SER A 212 26.19 3.14 -0.88
C SER A 212 25.18 4.08 -1.53
N CYS A 213 23.96 3.62 -1.79
CA CYS A 213 22.93 4.46 -2.37
C CYS A 213 22.46 5.56 -1.42
N ARG A 214 22.34 5.25 -0.12
CA ARG A 214 21.97 6.24 0.90
C ARG A 214 23.00 7.34 1.04
N ALA A 215 24.28 7.01 0.99
CA ALA A 215 25.37 7.99 1.01
C ALA A 215 25.26 8.95 -0.20
N GLU A 216 25.05 8.42 -1.40
CA GLU A 216 24.93 9.23 -2.62
C GLU A 216 23.64 10.07 -2.68
N THR A 217 22.56 9.66 -2.00
CA THR A 217 21.29 10.38 -1.98
C THR A 217 21.10 11.31 -0.78
N ALA A 218 22.02 11.29 0.19
CA ALA A 218 21.90 12.08 1.42
C ALA A 218 21.77 13.60 1.19
N ALA A 219 22.45 14.11 0.15
CA ALA A 219 22.41 15.52 -0.25
C ALA A 219 21.64 15.75 -1.56
N ALA A 220 20.72 14.82 -1.91
CA ALA A 220 19.88 15.00 -3.08
C ALA A 220 18.95 16.22 -2.91
N PRO A 221 18.65 16.94 -3.99
CA PRO A 221 17.73 18.08 -3.96
C PRO A 221 16.36 17.61 -3.45
N LYS A 222 15.66 18.46 -2.72
CA LYS A 222 14.32 18.19 -2.21
C LYS A 222 13.26 18.82 -3.10
N LEU A 223 12.07 18.21 -3.15
CA LEU A 223 10.99 18.68 -4.04
C LEU A 223 10.51 20.11 -3.73
N TYR A 224 10.70 20.56 -2.50
CA TYR A 224 10.21 21.86 -2.01
C TYR A 224 11.34 22.90 -1.80
N GLU A 225 12.53 22.64 -2.27
CA GLU A 225 13.66 23.57 -2.38
C GLU A 225 13.84 24.02 -3.83
#